data_3a1789c7f3152da5e2d7b10c12579634
#
_entry.id   3a1789c7f3152da5e2d7b10c12579634
#
_cell.length_a   1.000
_cell.length_b   1.000
_cell.length_c   1.000
_cell.angle_alpha   90.00
_cell.angle_beta   90.00
_cell.angle_gamma   90.00
#
_symmetry.space_group_name_H-M   'P 1'
#
loop_
_entity.id
_entity.type
_entity.pdbx_description
1 polymer ?
#
loop_
_entity_poly.entity_id
_entity_poly.type
_entity_poly.pdbx_seq_one_letter_code
_entity_poly.pdbx_strand_id
1 'polypeptide(L)'
;MTNPPNASLPPRGGKAVICTPKPAKPRGLSLFKGVIILMVIALLAIVGYGVYLYYEAKDLVADIGTDETIAPEERASEKPISILVLGTDYREVLRSANTDVIMVATLNPNSKTASLVSIPRDTFIDPEDLRAAKANSFYAAYLYGNLKEAPEDKDERQQYAMEKIKALYSDFLDVPIDYVSVIDFQTFVDVVDSYGGLTIDVDQNMCYRDNADGTNINLKKGVQPLDGRQSLDFVRYRKSSAGCSPRTQESNDFERNARQQQVISKLLDKMKTPQGLLKVGSVFDAVSNNVKTDIPSKQIEHMIETYIGIDNDKIEYIHLEGEWDGQYVRLSQEDVDAASVKLQNQLLRDGPPPAEPAPAAEGAGEAENAAAN
;
A
#
# COMPACT_ATOMS: atom_id res chain seq x y z
N MET A 1 45.26 108.77 -38.16
CA MET A 1 46.49 109.08 -37.43
C MET A 1 46.43 108.36 -36.08
N THR A 2 47.42 107.56 -35.86
CA THR A 2 47.91 107.04 -34.57
C THR A 2 47.03 106.04 -33.72
N ASN A 3 47.38 104.86 -33.84
CA ASN A 3 47.23 103.85 -32.78
C ASN A 3 48.01 104.22 -31.49
N PRO A 4 47.54 103.75 -30.38
CA PRO A 4 48.41 103.13 -29.40
C PRO A 4 47.81 101.90 -28.72
N PRO A 5 48.49 101.30 -27.73
CA PRO A 5 49.05 99.96 -27.92
C PRO A 5 48.41 98.90 -27.02
N ASN A 6 48.76 97.65 -27.33
CA ASN A 6 48.54 96.43 -26.58
C ASN A 6 48.77 96.54 -25.09
N ALA A 7 47.81 96.03 -24.32
CA ALA A 7 48.01 95.60 -22.94
C ALA A 7 47.70 94.13 -22.77
N SER A 8 48.69 93.30 -22.50
CA SER A 8 48.67 91.89 -22.23
C SER A 8 48.06 91.61 -20.86
N LEU A 9 47.03 90.78 -20.78
CA LEU A 9 46.50 90.24 -19.55
C LEU A 9 47.21 88.90 -19.17
N PRO A 10 47.45 88.63 -17.90
CA PRO A 10 48.15 87.42 -17.43
C PRO A 10 47.24 86.17 -17.48
N PRO A 11 47.83 84.95 -17.61
CA PRO A 11 47.07 83.67 -17.67
C PRO A 11 46.44 83.29 -16.35
N ARG A 12 45.12 83.13 -16.34
CA ARG A 12 44.39 82.50 -15.26
C ARG A 12 44.66 81.02 -15.25
N GLY A 13 45.42 80.50 -14.24
CA GLY A 13 45.57 79.07 -13.96
C GLY A 13 44.26 78.50 -13.44
N GLY A 14 43.48 77.92 -14.37
CA GLY A 14 42.31 77.09 -13.98
C GLY A 14 42.76 75.69 -13.60
N LYS A 15 42.65 75.34 -12.37
CA LYS A 15 42.77 73.89 -11.92
C LYS A 15 41.63 73.16 -12.58
N ALA A 16 41.95 72.23 -13.51
CA ALA A 16 40.98 71.26 -14.03
C ALA A 16 40.49 70.37 -12.87
N VAL A 17 39.20 70.44 -12.52
CA VAL A 17 38.53 69.53 -11.62
C VAL A 17 38.23 68.27 -12.45
N ILE A 18 39.07 67.26 -12.26
CA ILE A 18 38.79 65.91 -12.80
C ILE A 18 37.60 65.35 -12.02
N CYS A 19 36.40 65.38 -12.57
CA CYS A 19 35.25 64.59 -12.06
C CYS A 19 35.51 63.14 -12.33
N THR A 20 35.99 62.37 -11.35
CA THR A 20 36.00 60.92 -11.38
C THR A 20 34.56 60.43 -11.32
N PRO A 21 34.07 59.61 -12.27
CA PRO A 21 32.73 59.05 -12.16
C PRO A 21 32.70 58.10 -10.95
N LYS A 22 31.69 58.26 -10.06
CA LYS A 22 31.42 57.33 -8.97
C LYS A 22 31.21 55.94 -9.55
N PRO A 23 31.88 54.87 -9.01
CA PRO A 23 31.65 53.52 -9.48
C PRO A 23 30.19 53.16 -9.34
N ALA A 24 29.54 52.75 -10.43
CA ALA A 24 28.19 52.24 -10.43
C ALA A 24 28.15 50.97 -9.57
N LYS A 25 27.36 50.96 -8.50
CA LYS A 25 27.14 49.73 -7.66
C LYS A 25 26.58 48.65 -8.58
N PRO A 26 27.17 47.44 -8.56
CA PRO A 26 26.66 46.34 -9.37
C PRO A 26 25.26 45.98 -8.94
N ARG A 27 24.23 46.30 -9.73
CA ARG A 27 22.82 45.98 -9.50
C ARG A 27 22.53 44.47 -9.51
N GLY A 28 23.43 43.64 -10.02
CA GLY A 28 23.28 42.18 -10.08
C GLY A 28 23.39 41.47 -8.74
N LEU A 29 24.18 42.00 -7.76
CA LEU A 29 24.36 41.37 -6.46
C LEU A 29 23.11 41.45 -5.55
N SER A 30 22.24 42.43 -5.77
CA SER A 30 21.01 42.63 -5.00
C SER A 30 19.91 41.65 -5.46
N LEU A 31 19.80 41.39 -6.77
CA LEU A 31 18.85 40.39 -7.32
C LEU A 31 19.24 38.96 -6.91
N PHE A 32 20.54 38.62 -6.98
CA PHE A 32 21.01 37.29 -6.56
C PHE A 32 20.76 37.00 -5.07
N LYS A 33 20.99 38.01 -4.21
CA LYS A 33 20.62 37.90 -2.78
C LYS A 33 19.12 37.75 -2.56
N GLY A 34 18.30 38.46 -3.36
CA GLY A 34 16.84 38.31 -3.30
C GLY A 34 16.37 36.91 -3.70
N VAL A 35 16.96 36.31 -4.74
CA VAL A 35 16.67 34.93 -5.15
C VAL A 35 17.08 33.92 -4.13
N ILE A 36 18.27 34.07 -3.48
CA ILE A 36 18.70 33.21 -2.39
C ILE A 36 17.76 33.28 -1.20
N ILE A 37 17.35 34.48 -0.78
CA ILE A 37 16.41 34.65 0.34
C ILE A 37 15.07 33.99 -0.01
N LEU A 38 14.56 34.15 -1.22
CA LEU A 38 13.33 33.53 -1.67
C LEU A 38 13.42 31.98 -1.69
N MET A 39 14.56 31.43 -2.15
CA MET A 39 14.83 29.99 -2.08
C MET A 39 14.89 29.46 -0.64
N VAL A 40 15.52 30.22 0.27
CA VAL A 40 15.59 29.85 1.70
C VAL A 40 14.19 29.88 2.34
N ILE A 41 13.37 30.89 2.02
CA ILE A 41 11.98 30.97 2.51
C ILE A 41 11.17 29.81 1.94
N ALA A 42 11.31 29.47 0.65
CA ALA A 42 10.62 28.34 0.04
C ALA A 42 11.05 27.00 0.68
N LEU A 43 12.36 26.84 0.95
CA LEU A 43 12.87 25.66 1.65
C LEU A 43 12.32 25.55 3.07
N LEU A 44 12.30 26.67 3.82
CA LEU A 44 11.71 26.69 5.17
C LEU A 44 10.21 26.44 5.16
N ALA A 45 9.49 26.93 4.14
CA ALA A 45 8.07 26.63 3.95
C ALA A 45 7.83 25.15 3.65
N ILE A 46 8.67 24.53 2.81
CA ILE A 46 8.61 23.09 2.51
C ILE A 46 8.90 22.26 3.77
N VAL A 47 9.95 22.61 4.52
CA VAL A 47 10.29 21.92 5.76
C VAL A 47 9.19 22.12 6.81
N GLY A 48 8.67 23.35 6.97
CA GLY A 48 7.58 23.65 7.91
C GLY A 48 6.29 22.92 7.55
N TYR A 49 5.97 22.82 6.26
CA TYR A 49 4.83 22.05 5.77
C TYR A 49 5.03 20.53 5.95
N GLY A 50 6.25 20.03 5.72
CA GLY A 50 6.59 18.64 6.00
C GLY A 50 6.46 18.26 7.48
N VAL A 51 6.90 19.17 8.37
CA VAL A 51 6.74 19.03 9.83
C VAL A 51 5.26 19.07 10.22
N TYR A 52 4.48 19.98 9.64
CA TYR A 52 3.03 20.07 9.85
C TYR A 52 2.34 18.75 9.44
N LEU A 53 2.62 18.23 8.25
CA LEU A 53 2.07 16.96 7.77
C LEU A 53 2.50 15.77 8.66
N TYR A 54 3.73 15.79 9.16
CA TYR A 54 4.21 14.76 10.07
C TYR A 54 3.40 14.73 11.38
N TYR A 55 3.14 15.90 11.99
CA TYR A 55 2.35 15.97 13.23
C TYR A 55 0.87 15.62 12.98
N GLU A 56 0.28 16.06 11.87
CA GLU A 56 -1.09 15.72 11.51
C GLU A 56 -1.25 14.21 11.25
N ALA A 57 -0.31 13.58 10.52
CA ALA A 57 -0.29 12.13 10.33
C ALA A 57 -0.13 11.37 11.65
N LYS A 58 0.66 11.91 12.59
CA LYS A 58 0.89 11.28 13.89
C LYS A 58 -0.36 11.27 14.77
N ASP A 59 -1.10 12.37 14.82
CA ASP A 59 -2.35 12.45 15.59
C ASP A 59 -3.42 11.50 15.03
N LEU A 60 -3.47 11.35 13.69
CA LEU A 60 -4.39 10.44 13.00
C LEU A 60 -4.05 8.96 13.22
N VAL A 61 -2.75 8.61 13.24
CA VAL A 61 -2.32 7.24 13.54
C VAL A 61 -2.71 6.84 14.96
N ALA A 62 -2.73 7.80 15.90
CA ALA A 62 -3.19 7.57 17.27
C ALA A 62 -4.67 7.14 17.36
N ASP A 63 -5.50 7.56 16.40
CA ASP A 63 -6.94 7.23 16.38
C ASP A 63 -7.21 5.82 15.80
N ILE A 64 -6.29 5.24 15.03
CA ILE A 64 -6.47 3.94 14.37
C ILE A 64 -5.94 2.77 15.22
N GLY A 65 -4.79 2.94 15.84
CA GLY A 65 -4.12 1.88 16.58
C GLY A 65 -4.53 1.84 18.05
N THR A 66 -3.93 0.89 18.79
CA THR A 66 -4.09 0.80 20.25
C THR A 66 -3.09 1.69 20.97
N ASP A 67 -3.38 2.05 22.24
CA ASP A 67 -2.52 2.90 23.07
C ASP A 67 -1.33 2.15 23.71
N GLU A 68 -1.05 0.93 23.29
CA GLU A 68 0.02 0.13 23.85
C GLU A 68 1.40 0.71 23.57
N THR A 69 2.26 0.67 24.60
CA THR A 69 3.66 1.07 24.46
C THR A 69 4.50 -0.09 23.94
N ILE A 70 5.32 0.17 22.92
CA ILE A 70 6.18 -0.82 22.28
C ILE A 70 7.61 -0.67 22.77
N ALA A 71 8.20 -1.77 23.24
CA ALA A 71 9.62 -1.80 23.57
C ALA A 71 10.47 -1.52 22.30
N PRO A 72 11.61 -0.83 22.41
CA PRO A 72 12.42 -0.47 21.25
C PRO A 72 12.76 -1.67 20.34
N GLU A 73 13.07 -2.82 20.93
CA GLU A 73 13.41 -4.06 20.26
C GLU A 73 12.25 -4.74 19.52
N GLU A 74 11.00 -4.38 19.85
CA GLU A 74 9.77 -4.91 19.25
C GLU A 74 9.20 -4.01 18.13
N ARG A 75 9.87 -2.89 17.84
CA ARG A 75 9.44 -1.96 16.79
C ARG A 75 9.58 -2.58 15.41
N ALA A 76 8.63 -2.30 14.52
CA ALA A 76 8.66 -2.72 13.13
C ALA A 76 9.87 -2.18 12.33
N SER A 77 10.59 -1.19 12.87
CA SER A 77 11.87 -0.71 12.35
C SER A 77 13.07 -1.57 12.75
N GLU A 78 12.93 -2.41 13.78
CA GLU A 78 14.02 -3.20 14.39
C GLU A 78 13.80 -4.71 14.28
N LYS A 79 12.54 -5.13 14.24
CA LYS A 79 12.13 -6.53 14.26
C LYS A 79 11.21 -6.84 13.08
N PRO A 80 11.41 -7.98 12.39
CA PRO A 80 10.42 -8.48 11.44
C PRO A 80 9.07 -8.70 12.13
N ILE A 81 7.99 -8.38 11.44
CA ILE A 81 6.61 -8.52 11.91
C ILE A 81 5.74 -9.23 10.90
N SER A 82 4.67 -9.84 11.41
CA SER A 82 3.64 -10.50 10.61
C SER A 82 2.27 -9.91 10.88
N ILE A 83 1.46 -9.74 9.82
CA ILE A 83 0.15 -9.11 9.90
C ILE A 83 -0.84 -9.93 9.08
N LEU A 84 -1.95 -10.30 9.72
CA LEU A 84 -3.12 -10.84 9.04
C LEU A 84 -4.00 -9.67 8.57
N VAL A 85 -4.26 -9.58 7.28
CA VAL A 85 -5.15 -8.58 6.68
C VAL A 85 -6.42 -9.28 6.19
N LEU A 86 -7.56 -8.85 6.72
CA LEU A 86 -8.89 -9.36 6.37
C LEU A 86 -9.70 -8.26 5.69
N GLY A 87 -10.10 -8.50 4.44
CA GLY A 87 -11.03 -7.64 3.72
C GLY A 87 -12.46 -8.16 3.88
N THR A 88 -13.35 -7.37 4.47
CA THR A 88 -14.72 -7.77 4.79
C THR A 88 -15.77 -6.95 4.05
N ASP A 89 -16.87 -7.59 3.65
CA ASP A 89 -18.14 -6.90 3.35
C ASP A 89 -18.94 -6.78 4.64
N TYR A 90 -18.49 -5.84 5.50
CA TYR A 90 -19.09 -5.65 6.82
C TYR A 90 -20.49 -5.05 6.71
N ARG A 91 -21.48 -5.79 7.17
CA ARG A 91 -22.90 -5.33 7.25
C ARG A 91 -23.44 -5.61 8.64
N GLU A 92 -23.36 -4.64 9.53
CA GLU A 92 -23.81 -4.75 10.92
C GLU A 92 -25.25 -5.22 11.03
N VAL A 93 -26.14 -4.67 10.20
CA VAL A 93 -27.57 -5.01 10.18
C VAL A 93 -27.82 -6.50 9.87
N LEU A 94 -26.98 -7.10 9.02
CA LEU A 94 -27.11 -8.51 8.62
C LEU A 94 -26.24 -9.44 9.49
N ARG A 95 -25.47 -8.92 10.44
CA ARG A 95 -24.45 -9.66 11.21
C ARG A 95 -23.57 -10.49 10.28
N SER A 96 -23.16 -9.89 9.17
CA SER A 96 -22.30 -10.51 8.17
C SER A 96 -20.92 -9.82 8.20
N ALA A 97 -19.89 -10.60 8.40
CA ALA A 97 -18.51 -10.17 8.36
C ALA A 97 -17.64 -11.24 7.66
N ASN A 98 -18.16 -11.80 6.56
CA ASN A 98 -17.39 -12.74 5.78
C ASN A 98 -16.18 -12.05 5.16
N THR A 99 -15.04 -12.73 5.18
CA THR A 99 -13.79 -12.21 4.67
C THR A 99 -13.59 -12.65 3.21
N ASP A 100 -13.75 -11.72 2.27
CA ASP A 100 -13.52 -12.00 0.84
C ASP A 100 -12.04 -11.92 0.45
N VAL A 101 -11.23 -11.23 1.26
CA VAL A 101 -9.77 -11.15 1.15
C VAL A 101 -9.17 -11.65 2.46
N ILE A 102 -8.27 -12.61 2.36
CA ILE A 102 -7.51 -13.17 3.49
C ILE A 102 -6.05 -13.19 3.07
N MET A 103 -5.23 -12.41 3.75
CA MET A 103 -3.84 -12.22 3.35
C MET A 103 -2.96 -12.17 4.59
N VAL A 104 -1.82 -12.86 4.57
CA VAL A 104 -0.78 -12.73 5.59
C VAL A 104 0.42 -12.05 4.96
N ALA A 105 0.84 -10.94 5.56
CA ALA A 105 2.02 -10.19 5.19
C ALA A 105 3.10 -10.37 6.25
N THR A 106 4.32 -10.66 5.82
CA THR A 106 5.50 -10.62 6.67
C THR A 106 6.45 -9.54 6.17
N LEU A 107 6.92 -8.69 7.08
CA LEU A 107 7.73 -7.51 6.80
C LEU A 107 9.07 -7.63 7.51
N ASN A 108 10.18 -7.38 6.82
CA ASN A 108 11.52 -7.44 7.40
C ASN A 108 12.24 -6.11 7.24
N PRO A 109 12.57 -5.40 8.34
CA PRO A 109 13.20 -4.08 8.27
C PRO A 109 14.67 -4.15 7.82
N ASN A 110 15.37 -5.26 8.08
CA ASN A 110 16.79 -5.38 7.77
C ASN A 110 17.01 -5.52 6.26
N SER A 111 16.22 -6.37 5.59
CA SER A 111 16.27 -6.55 4.14
C SER A 111 15.42 -5.52 3.40
N LYS A 112 14.48 -4.85 4.07
CA LYS A 112 13.44 -3.98 3.49
C LYS A 112 12.65 -4.73 2.40
N THR A 113 12.25 -5.95 2.74
CA THR A 113 11.46 -6.82 1.88
C THR A 113 10.15 -7.22 2.57
N ALA A 114 9.20 -7.70 1.81
CA ALA A 114 7.94 -8.25 2.30
C ALA A 114 7.58 -9.53 1.55
N SER A 115 6.89 -10.46 2.23
CA SER A 115 6.22 -11.58 1.58
C SER A 115 4.73 -11.53 1.89
N LEU A 116 3.88 -11.72 0.88
CA LEU A 116 2.44 -11.71 1.00
C LEU A 116 1.88 -13.05 0.53
N VAL A 117 1.18 -13.75 1.42
CA VAL A 117 0.42 -14.97 1.10
C VAL A 117 -1.05 -14.62 1.02
N SER A 118 -1.69 -14.95 -0.11
CA SER A 118 -3.14 -14.83 -0.27
C SER A 118 -3.78 -16.21 -0.12
N ILE A 119 -4.73 -16.33 0.82
CA ILE A 119 -5.48 -17.56 1.08
C ILE A 119 -6.83 -17.47 0.36
N PRO A 120 -7.18 -18.43 -0.52
CA PRO A 120 -8.50 -18.44 -1.15
C PRO A 120 -9.62 -18.47 -0.11
N ARG A 121 -10.61 -17.60 -0.23
CA ARG A 121 -11.71 -17.46 0.74
C ARG A 121 -12.53 -18.74 0.95
N ASP A 122 -12.60 -19.59 -0.08
CA ASP A 122 -13.34 -20.85 -0.07
C ASP A 122 -12.48 -22.03 0.42
N THR A 123 -11.24 -21.80 0.91
CA THR A 123 -10.35 -22.80 1.46
C THR A 123 -11.00 -23.53 2.61
N PHE A 124 -10.92 -24.87 2.60
CA PHE A 124 -11.36 -25.71 3.69
C PHE A 124 -10.38 -25.61 4.86
N ILE A 125 -10.89 -25.25 6.03
CA ILE A 125 -10.13 -25.26 7.29
C ILE A 125 -10.96 -26.01 8.33
N ASP A 126 -10.30 -26.86 9.14
CA ASP A 126 -10.88 -27.65 10.21
C ASP A 126 -10.19 -27.32 11.54
N PRO A 127 -10.57 -26.20 12.21
CA PRO A 127 -9.97 -25.80 13.47
C PRO A 127 -10.50 -26.62 14.65
N GLU A 128 -9.74 -26.65 15.75
CA GLU A 128 -10.13 -27.42 16.95
C GLU A 128 -11.37 -26.85 17.68
N ASP A 129 -11.56 -25.52 17.65
CA ASP A 129 -12.58 -24.79 18.44
C ASP A 129 -13.89 -24.50 17.68
N LEU A 130 -13.91 -24.69 16.37
CA LEU A 130 -15.09 -24.50 15.53
C LEU A 130 -15.28 -25.69 14.57
N ARG A 131 -16.44 -25.76 13.93
CA ARG A 131 -16.68 -26.75 12.87
C ARG A 131 -15.90 -26.38 11.62
N ALA A 132 -15.40 -27.40 10.94
CA ALA A 132 -14.80 -27.29 9.63
C ALA A 132 -15.69 -26.49 8.67
N ALA A 133 -15.12 -25.48 8.03
CA ALA A 133 -15.85 -24.57 7.15
C ALA A 133 -14.91 -23.91 6.14
N LYS A 134 -15.45 -22.97 5.36
CA LYS A 134 -14.68 -22.09 4.49
C LYS A 134 -13.91 -21.05 5.29
N ALA A 135 -12.70 -20.78 4.90
CA ALA A 135 -11.82 -19.77 5.50
C ALA A 135 -12.52 -18.43 5.77
N ASN A 136 -13.36 -17.98 4.82
CA ASN A 136 -14.05 -16.70 4.90
C ASN A 136 -15.11 -16.58 6.00
N SER A 137 -15.52 -17.68 6.62
CA SER A 137 -16.62 -17.70 7.61
C SER A 137 -16.16 -17.56 9.05
N PHE A 138 -14.88 -17.82 9.34
CA PHE A 138 -14.41 -17.94 10.73
C PHE A 138 -14.43 -16.62 11.49
N TYR A 139 -14.01 -15.52 10.87
CA TYR A 139 -14.06 -14.22 11.55
C TYR A 139 -15.49 -13.85 11.97
N ALA A 140 -16.47 -14.04 11.08
CA ALA A 140 -17.87 -13.84 11.40
C ALA A 140 -18.38 -14.82 12.50
N ALA A 141 -17.89 -16.06 12.49
CA ALA A 141 -18.24 -17.05 13.51
C ALA A 141 -17.72 -16.66 14.90
N TYR A 142 -16.49 -16.15 15.01
CA TYR A 142 -15.96 -15.64 16.27
C TYR A 142 -16.67 -14.35 16.71
N LEU A 143 -16.97 -13.45 15.79
CA LEU A 143 -17.58 -12.17 16.09
C LEU A 143 -19.06 -12.26 16.48
N TYR A 144 -19.85 -13.11 15.80
CA TYR A 144 -21.31 -13.18 15.94
C TYR A 144 -21.84 -14.54 16.40
N GLY A 145 -20.99 -15.57 16.41
CA GLY A 145 -21.38 -16.92 16.80
C GLY A 145 -21.78 -17.00 18.28
N ASN A 146 -22.63 -17.95 18.61
CA ASN A 146 -23.02 -18.20 20.00
C ASN A 146 -21.99 -19.11 20.68
N LEU A 147 -20.83 -18.55 21.01
CA LEU A 147 -19.70 -19.24 21.64
C LEU A 147 -19.73 -19.01 23.16
N LYS A 148 -19.54 -20.08 23.94
CA LYS A 148 -19.64 -20.01 25.42
C LYS A 148 -18.59 -19.09 26.05
N GLU A 149 -17.39 -19.02 25.45
CA GLU A 149 -16.25 -18.28 25.98
C GLU A 149 -16.20 -16.85 25.46
N ALA A 150 -17.04 -16.49 24.50
CA ALA A 150 -16.99 -15.20 23.88
C ALA A 150 -17.72 -14.12 24.72
N PRO A 151 -17.11 -12.95 24.91
CA PRO A 151 -17.70 -11.85 25.66
C PRO A 151 -19.03 -11.37 25.08
N GLU A 152 -19.91 -10.81 25.93
CA GLU A 152 -21.16 -10.20 25.51
C GLU A 152 -20.97 -8.74 25.08
N ASP A 153 -20.01 -8.05 25.68
CA ASP A 153 -19.64 -6.68 25.30
C ASP A 153 -19.12 -6.63 23.86
N LYS A 154 -19.48 -5.59 23.11
CA LYS A 154 -19.19 -5.46 21.69
C LYS A 154 -17.68 -5.28 21.43
N ASP A 155 -17.01 -4.48 22.23
CA ASP A 155 -15.60 -4.16 22.02
C ASP A 155 -14.71 -5.33 22.48
N GLU A 156 -15.01 -5.93 23.63
CA GLU A 156 -14.35 -7.17 24.10
C GLU A 156 -14.57 -8.31 23.09
N ARG A 157 -15.77 -8.41 22.52
CA ARG A 157 -16.10 -9.39 21.48
C ARG A 157 -15.28 -9.17 20.19
N GLN A 158 -15.07 -7.94 19.81
CA GLN A 158 -14.23 -7.58 18.66
C GLN A 158 -12.78 -8.04 18.91
N GLN A 159 -12.23 -7.75 20.07
CA GLN A 159 -10.88 -8.19 20.46
C GLN A 159 -10.76 -9.70 20.48
N TYR A 160 -11.72 -10.38 21.12
CA TYR A 160 -11.79 -11.85 21.12
C TYR A 160 -11.78 -12.43 19.70
N ALA A 161 -12.59 -11.89 18.80
CA ALA A 161 -12.64 -12.36 17.41
C ALA A 161 -11.31 -12.13 16.67
N MET A 162 -10.63 -11.00 16.92
CA MET A 162 -9.30 -10.71 16.36
C MET A 162 -8.24 -11.66 16.90
N GLU A 163 -8.22 -11.96 18.20
CA GLU A 163 -7.29 -12.92 18.79
C GLU A 163 -7.50 -14.33 18.24
N LYS A 164 -8.75 -14.79 18.17
CA LYS A 164 -9.10 -16.11 17.67
C LYS A 164 -8.76 -16.29 16.18
N ILE A 165 -9.07 -15.31 15.36
CA ILE A 165 -8.77 -15.40 13.92
C ILE A 165 -7.25 -15.35 13.66
N LYS A 166 -6.50 -14.57 14.45
CA LYS A 166 -5.05 -14.53 14.42
C LYS A 166 -4.46 -15.90 14.77
N ALA A 167 -4.91 -16.53 15.86
CA ALA A 167 -4.49 -17.86 16.26
C ALA A 167 -4.80 -18.91 15.17
N LEU A 168 -6.01 -18.90 14.61
CA LEU A 168 -6.42 -19.83 13.55
C LEU A 168 -5.48 -19.78 12.34
N TYR A 169 -5.16 -18.60 11.84
CA TYR A 169 -4.27 -18.48 10.68
C TYR A 169 -2.80 -18.66 11.03
N SER A 170 -2.40 -18.38 12.26
CA SER A 170 -1.08 -18.74 12.76
C SER A 170 -0.88 -20.27 12.75
N ASP A 171 -1.85 -21.02 13.27
CA ASP A 171 -1.82 -22.48 13.26
C ASP A 171 -1.92 -23.05 11.82
N PHE A 172 -2.79 -22.48 10.99
CA PHE A 172 -2.97 -22.93 9.61
C PHE A 172 -1.72 -22.79 8.74
N LEU A 173 -0.94 -21.70 8.93
CA LEU A 173 0.28 -21.44 8.18
C LEU A 173 1.56 -21.86 8.91
N ASP A 174 1.46 -22.33 10.16
CA ASP A 174 2.63 -22.57 11.04
C ASP A 174 3.59 -21.35 11.09
N VAL A 175 3.02 -20.15 11.24
CA VAL A 175 3.76 -18.87 11.29
C VAL A 175 3.18 -18.01 12.40
N PRO A 176 4.00 -17.45 13.32
CA PRO A 176 3.48 -16.52 14.31
C PRO A 176 2.89 -15.29 13.60
N ILE A 177 1.68 -14.88 13.97
CA ILE A 177 1.04 -13.67 13.47
C ILE A 177 0.97 -12.66 14.62
N ASP A 178 1.72 -11.57 14.48
CA ASP A 178 1.82 -10.54 15.52
C ASP A 178 0.53 -9.71 15.60
N TYR A 179 0.00 -9.30 14.45
CA TYR A 179 -1.12 -8.37 14.38
C TYR A 179 -2.20 -8.79 13.39
N VAL A 180 -3.41 -8.24 13.58
CA VAL A 180 -4.51 -8.36 12.63
C VAL A 180 -5.09 -6.99 12.28
N SER A 181 -5.44 -6.81 11.01
CA SER A 181 -6.20 -5.67 10.51
C SER A 181 -7.41 -6.14 9.73
N VAL A 182 -8.59 -5.70 10.15
CA VAL A 182 -9.87 -5.95 9.48
C VAL A 182 -10.29 -4.67 8.78
N ILE A 183 -10.40 -4.72 7.48
CA ILE A 183 -10.66 -3.59 6.59
C ILE A 183 -11.98 -3.86 5.86
N ASP A 184 -12.92 -2.93 5.91
CA ASP A 184 -14.11 -3.06 5.11
C ASP A 184 -13.89 -2.59 3.65
N PHE A 185 -14.79 -2.98 2.77
CA PHE A 185 -14.66 -2.61 1.36
C PHE A 185 -14.85 -1.12 1.10
N GLN A 186 -15.58 -0.41 1.98
CA GLN A 186 -15.73 1.04 1.85
C GLN A 186 -14.41 1.75 2.13
N THR A 187 -13.67 1.31 3.15
CA THR A 187 -12.31 1.79 3.44
C THR A 187 -11.38 1.65 2.22
N PHE A 188 -11.40 0.49 1.56
CA PHE A 188 -10.62 0.32 0.33
C PHE A 188 -11.02 1.33 -0.76
N VAL A 189 -12.32 1.54 -0.97
CA VAL A 189 -12.85 2.54 -1.92
C VAL A 189 -12.35 3.93 -1.56
N ASP A 190 -12.47 4.32 -0.31
CA ASP A 190 -12.10 5.66 0.19
C ASP A 190 -10.58 5.91 0.05
N VAL A 191 -9.75 4.88 0.33
CA VAL A 191 -8.30 4.96 0.10
C VAL A 191 -7.98 5.22 -1.36
N VAL A 192 -8.52 4.41 -2.27
CA VAL A 192 -8.27 4.55 -3.71
C VAL A 192 -8.74 5.90 -4.23
N ASP A 193 -9.92 6.37 -3.80
CA ASP A 193 -10.48 7.66 -4.18
C ASP A 193 -9.67 8.83 -3.63
N SER A 194 -9.15 8.73 -2.42
CA SER A 194 -8.24 9.72 -1.81
C SER A 194 -6.97 9.91 -2.65
N TYR A 195 -6.47 8.83 -3.26
CA TYR A 195 -5.36 8.89 -4.22
C TYR A 195 -5.77 9.30 -5.64
N GLY A 196 -7.07 9.55 -5.89
CA GLY A 196 -7.61 9.96 -7.20
C GLY A 196 -7.72 8.79 -8.18
N GLY A 197 -8.06 7.60 -7.69
CA GLY A 197 -8.24 6.37 -8.47
C GLY A 197 -6.91 5.72 -8.89
N LEU A 198 -6.98 4.58 -9.56
CA LEU A 198 -5.85 3.80 -10.05
C LEU A 198 -5.91 3.65 -11.57
N THR A 199 -4.75 3.58 -12.23
CA THR A 199 -4.70 3.22 -13.66
C THR A 199 -4.41 1.73 -13.76
N ILE A 200 -5.42 0.96 -14.15
CA ILE A 200 -5.41 -0.50 -14.18
C ILE A 200 -5.49 -1.01 -15.61
N ASP A 201 -4.74 -2.05 -15.93
CA ASP A 201 -4.93 -2.82 -17.16
C ASP A 201 -5.94 -3.94 -16.89
N VAL A 202 -7.19 -3.70 -17.30
CA VAL A 202 -8.29 -4.64 -17.11
C VAL A 202 -8.14 -5.78 -18.11
N ASP A 203 -7.92 -6.99 -17.62
CA ASP A 203 -7.54 -8.18 -18.38
C ASP A 203 -8.65 -8.69 -19.34
N GLN A 204 -9.92 -8.47 -18.99
CA GLN A 204 -11.07 -8.87 -19.80
C GLN A 204 -12.25 -7.91 -19.63
N ASN A 205 -13.24 -7.97 -20.51
CA ASN A 205 -14.50 -7.26 -20.26
C ASN A 205 -15.19 -7.86 -19.04
N MET A 206 -15.64 -7.02 -18.12
CA MET A 206 -16.30 -7.43 -16.89
C MET A 206 -17.71 -6.89 -16.86
N CYS A 207 -18.69 -7.78 -16.83
CA CYS A 207 -20.09 -7.43 -16.71
C CYS A 207 -20.75 -8.35 -15.70
N TYR A 208 -21.19 -7.82 -14.57
CA TYR A 208 -21.93 -8.56 -13.56
C TYR A 208 -22.97 -7.66 -12.91
N ARG A 209 -24.20 -8.16 -12.76
CA ARG A 209 -25.29 -7.48 -12.08
C ARG A 209 -25.92 -8.40 -11.08
N ASP A 210 -26.06 -7.91 -9.86
CA ASP A 210 -26.80 -8.55 -8.80
C ASP A 210 -27.73 -7.50 -8.17
N ASN A 211 -29.04 -7.78 -8.25
CA ASN A 211 -30.05 -6.89 -7.70
C ASN A 211 -30.27 -7.11 -6.19
N ALA A 212 -29.75 -8.19 -5.63
CA ALA A 212 -29.92 -8.51 -4.20
C ALA A 212 -29.00 -7.64 -3.34
N ASP A 213 -27.78 -7.37 -3.80
CA ASP A 213 -26.79 -6.56 -3.09
C ASP A 213 -26.47 -5.22 -3.79
N GLY A 214 -27.06 -4.97 -4.96
CA GLY A 214 -26.85 -3.76 -5.76
C GLY A 214 -25.53 -3.73 -6.54
N THR A 215 -24.82 -4.85 -6.64
CA THR A 215 -23.57 -4.93 -7.41
C THR A 215 -23.82 -4.73 -8.90
N ASN A 216 -23.05 -3.81 -9.53
CA ASN A 216 -23.15 -3.53 -10.97
C ASN A 216 -21.78 -3.28 -11.57
N ILE A 217 -21.06 -4.35 -11.88
CA ILE A 217 -19.73 -4.31 -12.51
C ILE A 217 -19.89 -4.13 -14.02
N ASN A 218 -19.22 -3.11 -14.57
CA ASN A 218 -19.17 -2.84 -16.00
C ASN A 218 -17.83 -2.22 -16.40
N LEU A 219 -16.81 -3.06 -16.56
CA LEU A 219 -15.48 -2.63 -16.95
C LEU A 219 -15.12 -3.20 -18.33
N LYS A 220 -14.46 -2.41 -19.15
CA LYS A 220 -13.96 -2.84 -20.46
C LYS A 220 -12.52 -3.32 -20.35
N LYS A 221 -12.13 -4.27 -21.20
CA LYS A 221 -10.74 -4.71 -21.31
C LYS A 221 -9.84 -3.54 -21.74
N GLY A 222 -8.63 -3.46 -21.14
CA GLY A 222 -7.56 -2.52 -21.47
C GLY A 222 -7.24 -1.54 -20.37
N VAL A 223 -6.20 -0.74 -20.59
CA VAL A 223 -5.70 0.24 -19.63
C VAL A 223 -6.69 1.40 -19.49
N GLN A 224 -7.16 1.64 -18.26
CA GLN A 224 -8.11 2.70 -17.97
C GLN A 224 -8.00 3.19 -16.53
N PRO A 225 -8.38 4.45 -16.24
CA PRO A 225 -8.51 4.93 -14.88
C PRO A 225 -9.75 4.29 -14.23
N LEU A 226 -9.59 3.79 -13.02
CA LEU A 226 -10.65 3.25 -12.18
C LEU A 226 -10.72 4.08 -10.89
N ASP A 227 -11.92 4.47 -10.49
CA ASP A 227 -12.17 4.99 -9.14
C ASP A 227 -12.13 3.86 -8.09
N GLY A 228 -12.34 4.19 -6.81
CA GLY A 228 -12.27 3.20 -5.73
C GLY A 228 -13.30 2.09 -5.90
N ARG A 229 -14.54 2.42 -6.29
CA ARG A 229 -15.59 1.44 -6.52
C ARG A 229 -15.26 0.52 -7.70
N GLN A 230 -14.82 1.08 -8.79
CA GLN A 230 -14.42 0.33 -9.98
C GLN A 230 -13.19 -0.55 -9.71
N SER A 231 -12.25 -0.08 -8.90
CA SER A 231 -11.09 -0.86 -8.45
C SER A 231 -11.51 -2.05 -7.58
N LEU A 232 -12.48 -1.86 -6.69
CA LEU A 232 -13.07 -2.93 -5.91
C LEU A 232 -13.81 -3.94 -6.81
N ASP A 233 -14.58 -3.45 -7.77
CA ASP A 233 -15.30 -4.26 -8.74
C ASP A 233 -14.32 -5.12 -9.58
N PHE A 234 -13.19 -4.56 -10.00
CA PHE A 234 -12.12 -5.27 -10.72
C PHE A 234 -11.56 -6.45 -9.91
N VAL A 235 -11.26 -6.25 -8.64
CA VAL A 235 -10.72 -7.30 -7.75
C VAL A 235 -11.75 -8.39 -7.45
N ARG A 236 -13.03 -8.00 -7.28
CA ARG A 236 -14.12 -8.93 -6.90
C ARG A 236 -14.70 -9.71 -8.09
N TYR A 237 -14.45 -9.28 -9.32
CA TYR A 237 -15.04 -9.91 -10.50
C TYR A 237 -14.67 -11.38 -10.65
N ARG A 238 -15.67 -12.26 -10.82
CA ARG A 238 -15.51 -13.70 -11.05
C ARG A 238 -16.05 -14.12 -12.41
N LYS A 239 -17.28 -13.74 -12.73
CA LYS A 239 -17.98 -14.18 -13.94
C LYS A 239 -19.06 -13.20 -14.38
N SER A 240 -19.47 -13.29 -15.63
CA SER A 240 -20.60 -12.53 -16.14
C SER A 240 -21.94 -13.05 -15.61
N SER A 241 -22.85 -12.14 -15.23
CA SER A 241 -24.22 -12.49 -14.90
C SER A 241 -25.06 -12.81 -16.16
N ALA A 242 -26.27 -13.37 -15.96
CA ALA A 242 -27.13 -13.83 -17.06
C ALA A 242 -27.53 -12.72 -18.05
N GLY A 243 -27.59 -11.45 -17.62
CA GLY A 243 -27.95 -10.30 -18.47
C GLY A 243 -26.79 -9.68 -19.26
N CYS A 244 -25.58 -10.21 -19.16
CA CYS A 244 -24.39 -9.69 -19.86
C CYS A 244 -24.21 -10.30 -21.24
N SER A 245 -23.85 -9.46 -22.23
CA SER A 245 -23.54 -9.89 -23.58
C SER A 245 -22.42 -9.02 -24.18
N PRO A 246 -21.31 -9.60 -24.69
CA PRO A 246 -20.98 -11.03 -24.60
C PRO A 246 -20.64 -11.44 -23.16
N ARG A 247 -20.85 -12.71 -22.82
CA ARG A 247 -20.36 -13.26 -21.56
C ARG A 247 -18.87 -13.52 -21.66
N THR A 248 -18.15 -13.20 -20.59
CA THR A 248 -16.74 -13.54 -20.47
C THR A 248 -16.56 -14.88 -19.76
N GLN A 249 -15.41 -15.46 -19.90
CA GLN A 249 -15.03 -16.68 -19.19
C GLN A 249 -15.02 -16.42 -17.67
N GLU A 250 -15.38 -17.41 -16.88
CA GLU A 250 -15.25 -17.35 -15.42
C GLU A 250 -13.78 -17.26 -15.06
N SER A 251 -13.45 -16.31 -14.16
CA SER A 251 -12.10 -16.13 -13.67
C SER A 251 -11.74 -17.22 -12.68
N ASN A 252 -10.58 -17.81 -12.86
CA ASN A 252 -9.97 -18.69 -11.87
C ASN A 252 -9.33 -17.90 -10.72
N ASP A 253 -8.89 -18.58 -9.68
CA ASP A 253 -8.27 -17.91 -8.51
C ASP A 253 -6.92 -17.28 -8.84
N PHE A 254 -6.16 -17.83 -9.80
CA PHE A 254 -4.92 -17.25 -10.29
C PHE A 254 -5.13 -15.86 -10.91
N GLU A 255 -6.13 -15.72 -11.81
CA GLU A 255 -6.48 -14.41 -12.40
C GLU A 255 -6.94 -13.40 -11.35
N ARG A 256 -7.68 -13.86 -10.35
CA ARG A 256 -8.13 -13.01 -9.23
C ARG A 256 -6.95 -12.54 -8.38
N ASN A 257 -6.02 -13.42 -8.05
CA ASN A 257 -4.81 -13.08 -7.32
C ASN A 257 -3.95 -12.08 -8.10
N ALA A 258 -3.78 -12.27 -9.41
CA ALA A 258 -3.06 -11.32 -10.26
C ALA A 258 -3.70 -9.93 -10.26
N ARG A 259 -5.03 -9.83 -10.23
CA ARG A 259 -5.75 -8.55 -10.10
C ARG A 259 -5.52 -7.89 -8.75
N GLN A 260 -5.54 -8.66 -7.65
CA GLN A 260 -5.22 -8.16 -6.31
C GLN A 260 -3.80 -7.58 -6.25
N GLN A 261 -2.82 -8.30 -6.77
CA GLN A 261 -1.43 -7.83 -6.87
C GLN A 261 -1.31 -6.55 -7.70
N GLN A 262 -1.97 -6.50 -8.86
CA GLN A 262 -1.93 -5.31 -9.72
C GLN A 262 -2.46 -4.08 -8.97
N VAL A 263 -3.56 -4.22 -8.23
CA VAL A 263 -4.14 -3.12 -7.46
C VAL A 263 -3.21 -2.69 -6.33
N ILE A 264 -2.65 -3.63 -5.56
CA ILE A 264 -1.69 -3.33 -4.49
C ILE A 264 -0.47 -2.61 -5.07
N SER A 265 0.13 -3.15 -6.14
CA SER A 265 1.29 -2.53 -6.79
C SER A 265 0.99 -1.11 -7.28
N LYS A 266 -0.15 -0.88 -7.93
CA LYS A 266 -0.54 0.45 -8.42
C LYS A 266 -0.84 1.43 -7.30
N LEU A 267 -1.40 0.96 -6.18
CA LEU A 267 -1.61 1.79 -4.99
C LEU A 267 -0.27 2.20 -4.38
N LEU A 268 0.65 1.26 -4.17
CA LEU A 268 2.01 1.54 -3.69
C LEU A 268 2.76 2.52 -4.60
N ASP A 269 2.68 2.35 -5.92
CA ASP A 269 3.27 3.28 -6.88
C ASP A 269 2.73 4.70 -6.71
N LYS A 270 1.42 4.85 -6.47
CA LYS A 270 0.79 6.15 -6.20
C LYS A 270 1.22 6.75 -4.87
N MET A 271 1.30 5.93 -3.82
CA MET A 271 1.73 6.38 -2.49
C MET A 271 3.14 6.97 -2.50
N LYS A 272 4.05 6.40 -3.29
CA LYS A 272 5.45 6.87 -3.41
C LYS A 272 5.60 8.21 -4.16
N THR A 273 4.58 8.66 -4.90
CA THR A 273 4.65 9.94 -5.59
C THR A 273 4.67 11.11 -4.60
N PRO A 274 5.30 12.27 -4.94
CA PRO A 274 5.24 13.45 -4.07
C PRO A 274 3.80 13.86 -3.72
N GLN A 275 2.87 13.77 -4.68
CA GLN A 275 1.45 14.03 -4.46
C GLN A 275 0.80 12.98 -3.56
N GLY A 276 1.23 11.71 -3.66
CA GLY A 276 0.76 10.62 -2.82
C GLY A 276 1.18 10.79 -1.36
N LEU A 277 2.44 11.16 -1.13
CA LEU A 277 2.95 11.46 0.21
C LEU A 277 2.21 12.62 0.89
N LEU A 278 1.82 13.65 0.12
CA LEU A 278 1.01 14.77 0.64
C LEU A 278 -0.43 14.37 1.00
N LYS A 279 -0.91 13.23 0.51
CA LYS A 279 -2.27 12.74 0.76
C LYS A 279 -2.36 11.72 1.88
N VAL A 280 -1.24 11.29 2.46
CA VAL A 280 -1.21 10.28 3.53
C VAL A 280 -2.16 10.66 4.67
N GLY A 281 -2.16 11.92 5.13
CA GLY A 281 -3.08 12.40 6.16
C GLY A 281 -4.55 12.18 5.78
N SER A 282 -4.98 12.64 4.59
CA SER A 282 -6.38 12.48 4.15
C SER A 282 -6.80 11.02 3.95
N VAL A 283 -5.84 10.12 3.65
CA VAL A 283 -6.09 8.68 3.58
C VAL A 283 -6.35 8.12 4.97
N PHE A 284 -5.54 8.52 5.96
CA PHE A 284 -5.76 8.11 7.35
C PHE A 284 -7.12 8.57 7.88
N ASP A 285 -7.53 9.83 7.61
CA ASP A 285 -8.88 10.33 7.95
C ASP A 285 -9.98 9.45 7.36
N ALA A 286 -9.83 9.02 6.11
CA ALA A 286 -10.81 8.18 5.44
C ALA A 286 -10.91 6.77 6.03
N VAL A 287 -9.81 6.23 6.59
CA VAL A 287 -9.76 4.84 7.09
C VAL A 287 -10.03 4.71 8.59
N SER A 288 -9.77 5.77 9.38
CA SER A 288 -9.77 5.72 10.86
C SER A 288 -11.06 5.14 11.47
N ASN A 289 -12.21 5.40 10.86
CA ASN A 289 -13.51 4.93 11.37
C ASN A 289 -13.87 3.49 10.97
N ASN A 290 -13.20 2.92 9.97
CA ASN A 290 -13.62 1.69 9.28
C ASN A 290 -12.55 0.58 9.33
N VAL A 291 -11.40 0.82 9.92
CA VAL A 291 -10.36 -0.19 10.19
C VAL A 291 -10.47 -0.64 11.65
N LYS A 292 -10.46 -1.95 11.86
CA LYS A 292 -10.31 -2.55 13.19
C LYS A 292 -8.98 -3.28 13.24
N THR A 293 -8.11 -2.89 14.17
CA THR A 293 -6.77 -3.49 14.28
C THR A 293 -6.31 -3.57 15.73
N ASP A 294 -5.46 -4.53 16.03
CA ASP A 294 -4.72 -4.65 17.29
C ASP A 294 -3.30 -4.08 17.18
N ILE A 295 -2.95 -3.44 16.05
CA ILE A 295 -1.64 -2.82 15.87
C ILE A 295 -1.57 -1.55 16.72
N PRO A 296 -0.58 -1.42 17.62
CA PRO A 296 -0.38 -0.18 18.37
C PRO A 296 -0.11 1.00 17.43
N SER A 297 -0.63 2.19 17.76
CA SER A 297 -0.47 3.41 16.94
C SER A 297 1.00 3.70 16.65
N LYS A 298 1.88 3.52 17.63
CA LYS A 298 3.32 3.66 17.44
C LYS A 298 3.93 2.65 16.47
N GLN A 299 3.38 1.43 16.42
CA GLN A 299 3.83 0.42 15.48
C GLN A 299 3.45 0.78 14.05
N ILE A 300 2.26 1.34 13.86
CA ILE A 300 1.83 1.86 12.56
C ILE A 300 2.77 2.97 12.09
N GLU A 301 3.16 3.92 12.97
CA GLU A 301 4.17 4.95 12.67
C GLU A 301 5.48 4.31 12.18
N HIS A 302 6.03 3.35 12.94
CA HIS A 302 7.27 2.65 12.58
C HIS A 302 7.17 1.87 11.27
N MET A 303 6.02 1.24 11.00
CA MET A 303 5.76 0.57 9.73
C MET A 303 5.77 1.55 8.55
N ILE A 304 5.10 2.69 8.69
CA ILE A 304 5.06 3.73 7.64
C ILE A 304 6.47 4.26 7.39
N GLU A 305 7.20 4.66 8.43
CA GLU A 305 8.56 5.19 8.32
C GLU A 305 9.51 4.20 7.62
N THR A 306 9.36 2.89 7.92
CA THR A 306 10.27 1.86 7.42
C THR A 306 9.93 1.41 6.00
N TYR A 307 8.63 1.29 5.66
CA TYR A 307 8.18 0.57 4.45
C TYR A 307 7.48 1.43 3.41
N ILE A 308 7.18 2.72 3.67
CA ILE A 308 6.48 3.58 2.69
C ILE A 308 7.19 3.67 1.33
N GLY A 309 8.49 3.47 1.31
CA GLY A 309 9.33 3.49 0.10
C GLY A 309 9.67 2.11 -0.48
N ILE A 310 9.05 1.03 0.01
CA ILE A 310 9.37 -0.33 -0.47
C ILE A 310 9.08 -0.47 -1.96
N ASP A 311 10.03 -1.03 -2.71
CA ASP A 311 9.87 -1.27 -4.14
C ASP A 311 9.07 -2.56 -4.39
N ASN A 312 8.29 -2.59 -5.48
CA ASN A 312 7.44 -3.74 -5.80
C ASN A 312 8.24 -5.02 -6.06
N ASP A 313 9.46 -4.92 -6.57
CA ASP A 313 10.40 -6.04 -6.77
C ASP A 313 10.94 -6.62 -5.45
N LYS A 314 10.73 -5.92 -4.35
CA LYS A 314 11.06 -6.38 -2.99
C LYS A 314 9.87 -6.99 -2.25
N ILE A 315 8.76 -7.17 -2.93
CA ILE A 315 7.55 -7.81 -2.40
C ILE A 315 7.38 -9.16 -3.11
N GLU A 316 7.55 -10.23 -2.36
CA GLU A 316 7.26 -11.58 -2.85
C GLU A 316 5.78 -11.88 -2.65
N TYR A 317 5.08 -12.21 -3.75
CA TYR A 317 3.70 -12.65 -3.70
C TYR A 317 3.64 -14.17 -3.78
N ILE A 318 3.10 -14.79 -2.75
CA ILE A 318 2.97 -16.25 -2.63
C ILE A 318 1.51 -16.61 -2.83
N HIS A 319 1.24 -17.47 -3.80
CA HIS A 319 -0.10 -17.93 -4.11
C HIS A 319 -0.27 -19.35 -3.61
N LEU A 320 -1.36 -19.56 -2.88
CA LEU A 320 -1.84 -20.89 -2.53
C LEU A 320 -2.86 -21.32 -3.58
N GLU A 321 -2.53 -22.36 -4.33
CA GLU A 321 -3.41 -22.97 -5.30
C GLU A 321 -4.09 -24.20 -4.69
N GLY A 322 -5.35 -24.43 -5.05
CA GLY A 322 -6.10 -25.55 -4.56
C GLY A 322 -7.13 -26.07 -5.54
N GLU A 323 -7.55 -27.31 -5.34
CA GLU A 323 -8.56 -27.95 -6.14
C GLU A 323 -9.96 -27.70 -5.59
N TRP A 324 -10.91 -27.37 -6.46
CA TRP A 324 -12.31 -27.22 -6.08
C TRP A 324 -13.02 -28.57 -6.03
N ASP A 325 -13.48 -29.00 -4.83
CA ASP A 325 -14.16 -30.28 -4.62
C ASP A 325 -15.70 -30.23 -4.85
N GLY A 326 -16.23 -29.09 -5.27
CA GLY A 326 -17.66 -28.82 -5.41
C GLY A 326 -18.23 -27.98 -4.27
N GLN A 327 -17.53 -27.87 -3.15
CA GLN A 327 -17.93 -27.10 -1.97
C GLN A 327 -16.80 -26.23 -1.42
N TYR A 328 -15.56 -26.71 -1.44
CA TYR A 328 -14.38 -26.11 -0.86
C TYR A 328 -13.23 -26.05 -1.86
N VAL A 329 -12.30 -25.12 -1.61
CA VAL A 329 -10.96 -25.18 -2.18
C VAL A 329 -10.10 -26.04 -1.25
N ARG A 330 -9.50 -27.12 -1.78
CA ARG A 330 -8.58 -28.01 -1.06
C ARG A 330 -7.17 -27.63 -1.43
N LEU A 331 -6.44 -27.06 -0.49
CA LEU A 331 -5.01 -26.80 -0.66
C LEU A 331 -4.22 -28.07 -0.42
N SER A 332 -3.12 -28.25 -1.15
CA SER A 332 -2.17 -29.31 -0.83
C SER A 332 -1.35 -28.91 0.41
N GLN A 333 -1.01 -29.89 1.25
CA GLN A 333 -0.17 -29.61 2.41
C GLN A 333 1.23 -29.13 1.98
N GLU A 334 1.74 -29.64 0.86
CA GLU A 334 3.03 -29.22 0.29
C GLU A 334 3.06 -27.72 -0.05
N ASP A 335 1.99 -27.18 -0.66
CA ASP A 335 1.90 -25.74 -0.99
C ASP A 335 1.79 -24.89 0.28
N VAL A 336 1.03 -25.34 1.28
CA VAL A 336 0.92 -24.65 2.57
C VAL A 336 2.27 -24.64 3.29
N ASP A 337 2.97 -25.78 3.35
CA ASP A 337 4.29 -25.90 3.98
C ASP A 337 5.33 -25.02 3.24
N ALA A 338 5.29 -24.99 1.90
CA ALA A 338 6.17 -24.14 1.11
C ALA A 338 5.93 -22.65 1.38
N ALA A 339 4.67 -22.24 1.51
CA ALA A 339 4.30 -20.87 1.87
C ALA A 339 4.75 -20.53 3.30
N SER A 340 4.54 -21.46 4.25
CA SER A 340 5.00 -21.35 5.64
C SER A 340 6.51 -21.09 5.70
N VAL A 341 7.32 -21.91 5.03
CA VAL A 341 8.78 -21.76 4.99
C VAL A 341 9.20 -20.39 4.45
N LYS A 342 8.53 -19.89 3.40
CA LYS A 342 8.84 -18.57 2.85
C LYS A 342 8.51 -17.46 3.84
N LEU A 343 7.35 -17.52 4.51
CA LEU A 343 6.97 -16.55 5.53
C LEU A 343 7.91 -16.59 6.74
N GLN A 344 8.26 -17.79 7.22
CA GLN A 344 9.19 -17.98 8.34
C GLN A 344 10.58 -17.41 7.98
N ASN A 345 11.10 -17.70 6.78
CA ASN A 345 12.37 -17.15 6.30
C ASN A 345 12.36 -15.62 6.27
N GLN A 346 11.25 -15.02 5.87
CA GLN A 346 11.08 -13.57 5.86
C GLN A 346 11.11 -12.96 7.27
N LEU A 347 10.66 -13.71 8.28
CA LEU A 347 10.69 -13.31 9.69
C LEU A 347 12.06 -13.50 10.37
N LEU A 348 13.06 -14.08 9.68
CA LEU A 348 14.41 -14.17 10.23
C LEU A 348 15.02 -12.77 10.35
N ARG A 349 15.69 -12.51 11.48
CA ARG A 349 16.25 -11.20 11.78
C ARG A 349 17.23 -10.70 10.71
N ASP A 350 18.03 -11.61 10.15
CA ASP A 350 19.03 -11.29 9.15
C ASP A 350 18.46 -11.21 7.70
N GLY A 351 17.14 -11.34 7.58
CA GLY A 351 16.43 -11.37 6.30
C GLY A 351 16.36 -12.76 5.67
N PRO A 352 15.60 -12.90 4.59
CA PRO A 352 15.47 -14.17 3.90
C PRO A 352 16.83 -14.59 3.31
N PRO A 353 17.11 -15.91 3.23
CA PRO A 353 18.30 -16.40 2.54
C PRO A 353 18.30 -15.94 1.08
N PRO A 354 19.48 -15.80 0.43
CA PRO A 354 19.55 -15.47 -0.99
C PRO A 354 18.68 -16.45 -1.79
N ALA A 355 17.89 -15.92 -2.73
CA ALA A 355 17.08 -16.76 -3.62
C ALA A 355 18.00 -17.78 -4.31
N GLU A 356 17.65 -19.06 -4.28
CA GLU A 356 18.34 -20.06 -5.10
C GLU A 356 18.30 -19.60 -6.56
N PRO A 357 19.43 -19.66 -7.28
CA PRO A 357 19.44 -19.33 -8.70
C PRO A 357 18.41 -20.22 -9.39
N ALA A 358 17.52 -19.58 -10.14
CA ALA A 358 16.51 -20.30 -10.94
C ALA A 358 17.22 -21.43 -11.70
N PRO A 359 16.68 -22.68 -11.73
CA PRO A 359 17.29 -23.77 -12.46
C PRO A 359 17.55 -23.29 -13.88
N ALA A 360 18.81 -23.38 -14.32
CA ALA A 360 19.20 -23.02 -15.65
C ALA A 360 18.26 -23.75 -16.62
N ALA A 361 17.64 -23.01 -17.53
CA ALA A 361 16.76 -23.58 -18.55
C ALA A 361 17.56 -24.61 -19.37
N GLU A 362 17.55 -25.86 -18.93
CA GLU A 362 17.99 -27.00 -19.73
C GLU A 362 16.96 -27.19 -20.83
N GLY A 363 17.31 -26.85 -22.05
CA GLY A 363 16.51 -27.23 -23.20
C GLY A 363 16.26 -26.19 -24.28
N ALA A 364 17.29 -25.47 -24.70
CA ALA A 364 17.24 -24.82 -26.01
C ALA A 364 18.51 -25.17 -26.82
N GLY A 365 18.66 -26.41 -27.20
CA GLY A 365 19.81 -26.86 -27.97
C GLY A 365 19.66 -28.28 -28.43
N GLU A 366 18.64 -28.58 -29.26
CA GLU A 366 18.66 -29.76 -30.15
C GLU A 366 17.42 -29.72 -31.08
N ALA A 367 17.42 -28.75 -31.99
CA ALA A 367 16.53 -28.78 -33.14
C ALA A 367 17.14 -28.05 -34.34
N GLU A 368 18.40 -28.35 -34.65
CA GLU A 368 19.01 -27.90 -35.89
C GLU A 368 19.99 -29.00 -36.38
N ASN A 369 19.42 -30.10 -36.88
CA ASN A 369 20.11 -31.02 -37.80
C ASN A 369 19.15 -32.16 -38.26
N ALA A 370 18.09 -31.82 -38.99
CA ALA A 370 17.33 -32.80 -39.75
C ALA A 370 16.72 -32.16 -41.00
N ALA A 371 17.59 -31.54 -41.83
CA ALA A 371 17.25 -31.18 -43.20
C ALA A 371 18.51 -31.16 -44.08
N ALA A 372 19.14 -32.32 -44.22
CA ALA A 372 20.06 -32.60 -45.31
C ALA A 372 20.34 -34.11 -45.35
N ASN A 373 19.43 -34.88 -45.99
CA ASN A 373 19.70 -36.04 -46.85
C ASN A 373 18.41 -36.47 -47.52
#